data_d64954fbe482b254a38729067c68e812
#
_entry.id   d64954fbe482b254a38729067c68e812
#
_cell.length_a   1.000
_cell.length_b   1.000
_cell.length_c   1.000
_cell.angle_alpha   90.00
_cell.angle_beta   90.00
_cell.angle_gamma   90.00
#
_symmetry.space_group_name_H-M   'P 1'
#
loop_
_entity.id
_entity.type
_entity.pdbx_description
1 polymer ?
#
loop_
_entity_poly.entity_id
_entity_poly.type
_entity_poly.pdbx_seq_one_letter_code
_entity_poly.pdbx_strand_id
1 'polypeptide(L)'
;QYVYDKNGNRKTRKMLYGGQERSEFDDADNLTKHTAAGRTVSSTFSYGDTEAEQKKHLLLKSIAPLGSVGTFSYDNFGNPLTSQVQNADANPSYFIRGETSYTDDGNYVTEQKDARGKIVRTETDPQRGTTTSVTDAKGQTVTYEYDNLRRIVKTSANVGAKEGIPTAHNEYSYDTKRGNLVEIRHNTDENAANDVVYTFEQDALGRQTAVKVGSQTLSQSQYQNDPTKPNFGTLTATTYGNGAKVSSRYDDFNRVTGVVYGEETALRYEYDYNAKGQVARVRDNLLNRTTQSEYDLANRPVRVKTSEDAKHVYTGQVAYDNVYGNLSEFTEKVGENRQEFGTKFGYDDENRPTLLTYS
;
A
#
# COMPACT_ATOMS: atom_id res chain seq x y z
N GLN A 1 6.72 -26.36 4.80
CA GLN A 1 5.94 -27.59 4.97
C GLN A 1 4.62 -27.26 5.63
N TYR A 2 3.54 -27.93 5.18
CA TYR A 2 2.18 -27.72 5.68
C TYR A 2 1.58 -29.06 6.15
N VAL A 3 0.73 -28.99 7.19
CA VAL A 3 -0.11 -30.11 7.63
C VAL A 3 -1.55 -29.61 7.69
N TYR A 4 -2.47 -30.40 7.17
CA TYR A 4 -3.89 -30.10 7.10
C TYR A 4 -4.70 -31.13 7.90
N ASP A 5 -5.90 -30.77 8.36
CA ASP A 5 -6.86 -31.71 8.89
C ASP A 5 -7.67 -32.40 7.76
N LYS A 6 -8.63 -33.22 8.16
CA LYS A 6 -9.51 -33.97 7.22
C LYS A 6 -10.42 -33.06 6.38
N ASN A 7 -10.71 -31.84 6.86
CA ASN A 7 -11.56 -30.85 6.20
C ASN A 7 -10.76 -29.92 5.28
N GLY A 8 -9.41 -30.01 5.29
CA GLY A 8 -8.54 -29.17 4.50
C GLY A 8 -8.04 -27.90 5.22
N ASN A 9 -8.33 -27.75 6.52
CA ASN A 9 -7.86 -26.63 7.31
C ASN A 9 -6.38 -26.79 7.65
N ARG A 10 -5.60 -25.73 7.50
CA ARG A 10 -4.16 -25.75 7.74
C ARG A 10 -3.84 -25.71 9.24
N LYS A 11 -3.54 -26.88 9.83
CA LYS A 11 -3.19 -27.02 11.24
C LYS A 11 -1.78 -26.55 11.57
N THR A 12 -0.84 -26.77 10.66
CA THR A 12 0.54 -26.31 10.89
C THR A 12 1.18 -25.78 9.61
N ARG A 13 2.09 -24.80 9.80
CA ARG A 13 2.98 -24.29 8.76
C ARG A 13 4.39 -24.20 9.34
N LYS A 14 5.35 -24.93 8.76
CA LYS A 14 6.75 -24.82 9.09
C LYS A 14 7.37 -23.73 8.22
N MET A 15 7.95 -22.73 8.86
CA MET A 15 8.56 -21.57 8.21
C MET A 15 9.94 -21.93 7.63
N LEU A 16 10.41 -21.11 6.72
CA LEU A 16 11.76 -21.25 6.12
C LEU A 16 12.87 -21.19 7.19
N TYR A 17 12.65 -20.43 8.24
CA TYR A 17 13.60 -20.21 9.35
C TYR A 17 13.50 -21.21 10.49
N GLY A 18 12.68 -22.25 10.36
CA GLY A 18 12.55 -23.34 11.35
C GLY A 18 11.40 -23.16 12.34
N GLY A 19 10.80 -22.00 12.45
CA GLY A 19 9.62 -21.77 13.27
C GLY A 19 8.39 -22.51 12.74
N GLN A 20 7.43 -22.85 13.62
CA GLN A 20 6.21 -23.56 13.26
C GLN A 20 4.99 -22.82 13.81
N GLU A 21 4.08 -22.44 12.92
CA GLU A 21 2.74 -21.96 13.28
C GLU A 21 1.81 -23.14 13.55
N ARG A 22 0.83 -22.94 14.46
CA ARG A 22 -0.20 -23.92 14.77
C ARG A 22 -1.56 -23.25 14.81
N SER A 23 -2.58 -23.96 14.30
CA SER A 23 -3.98 -23.50 14.27
C SER A 23 -4.89 -24.62 14.72
N GLU A 24 -5.95 -24.27 15.46
CA GLU A 24 -7.03 -25.14 15.87
C GLU A 24 -8.33 -24.58 15.29
N PHE A 25 -9.26 -25.47 14.95
CA PHE A 25 -10.53 -25.14 14.32
C PHE A 25 -11.68 -25.83 15.05
N ASP A 26 -12.89 -25.25 15.04
CA ASP A 26 -14.11 -25.88 15.53
C ASP A 26 -14.71 -26.81 14.45
N ASP A 27 -15.84 -27.43 14.79
CA ASP A 27 -16.56 -28.37 13.88
C ASP A 27 -17.21 -27.67 12.68
N ALA A 28 -17.32 -26.35 12.71
CA ALA A 28 -17.78 -25.50 11.60
C ALA A 28 -16.62 -24.92 10.77
N ASP A 29 -15.39 -25.41 10.98
CA ASP A 29 -14.15 -24.96 10.31
C ASP A 29 -13.73 -23.51 10.62
N ASN A 30 -14.22 -22.91 11.69
CA ASN A 30 -13.74 -21.61 12.14
C ASN A 30 -12.43 -21.76 12.91
N LEU A 31 -11.48 -20.82 12.69
CA LEU A 31 -10.23 -20.74 13.42
C LEU A 31 -10.50 -20.34 14.88
N THR A 32 -10.30 -21.26 15.84
CA THR A 32 -10.53 -21.00 17.27
C THR A 32 -9.27 -20.61 18.03
N LYS A 33 -8.09 -21.03 17.53
CA LYS A 33 -6.82 -20.70 18.13
C LYS A 33 -5.68 -20.64 17.12
N HIS A 34 -4.81 -19.68 17.27
CA HIS A 34 -3.61 -19.56 16.46
C HIS A 34 -2.39 -19.27 17.32
N THR A 35 -1.34 -20.06 17.12
CA THR A 35 -0.02 -19.86 17.74
C THR A 35 0.97 -19.52 16.65
N ALA A 36 1.54 -18.33 16.68
CA ALA A 36 2.55 -17.92 15.72
C ALA A 36 3.84 -18.72 15.88
N ALA A 37 4.67 -18.76 14.85
CA ALA A 37 5.92 -19.51 14.84
C ALA A 37 6.82 -19.13 16.03
N GLY A 38 7.27 -20.16 16.79
CA GLY A 38 8.14 -20.00 17.96
C GLY A 38 7.48 -19.40 19.21
N ARG A 39 6.17 -19.18 19.21
CA ARG A 39 5.44 -18.65 20.36
C ARG A 39 4.93 -19.76 21.28
N THR A 40 4.81 -19.44 22.56
CA THR A 40 4.16 -20.28 23.57
C THR A 40 2.73 -19.82 23.86
N VAL A 41 2.42 -18.57 23.57
CA VAL A 41 1.11 -17.94 23.75
C VAL A 41 0.35 -17.85 22.43
N SER A 42 -0.96 -17.93 22.49
CA SER A 42 -1.84 -18.02 21.32
C SER A 42 -2.88 -16.93 21.32
N SER A 43 -3.32 -16.54 20.13
CA SER A 43 -4.59 -15.85 19.97
C SER A 43 -5.73 -16.85 20.00
N THR A 44 -6.87 -16.47 20.58
CA THR A 44 -8.10 -17.27 20.56
C THR A 44 -9.24 -16.48 19.94
N PHE A 45 -10.19 -17.21 19.34
CA PHE A 45 -11.30 -16.64 18.59
C PHE A 45 -12.59 -17.39 18.93
N SER A 46 -13.72 -16.66 19.04
CA SER A 46 -15.04 -17.23 19.31
C SER A 46 -16.07 -16.71 18.31
N TYR A 47 -16.87 -17.61 17.81
CA TYR A 47 -17.91 -17.38 16.80
C TYR A 47 -19.31 -17.63 17.36
N GLY A 48 -19.44 -17.80 18.68
CA GLY A 48 -20.66 -18.11 19.41
C GLY A 48 -20.56 -19.41 20.19
N ASP A 49 -21.54 -19.64 21.07
CA ASP A 49 -21.57 -20.80 21.96
C ASP A 49 -22.37 -21.98 21.38
N THR A 50 -23.17 -21.73 20.34
CA THR A 50 -24.00 -22.74 19.67
C THR A 50 -23.50 -23.09 18.27
N GLU A 51 -23.75 -24.33 17.83
CA GLU A 51 -23.41 -24.76 16.46
C GLU A 51 -24.05 -23.86 15.38
N ALA A 52 -25.25 -23.36 15.63
CA ALA A 52 -25.96 -22.46 14.71
C ALA A 52 -25.28 -21.10 14.59
N GLU A 53 -24.66 -20.58 15.67
CA GLU A 53 -23.87 -19.35 15.63
C GLU A 53 -22.52 -19.58 14.95
N GLN A 54 -21.84 -20.68 15.26
CA GLN A 54 -20.57 -21.04 14.65
C GLN A 54 -20.67 -21.21 13.12
N LYS A 55 -21.78 -21.80 12.64
CA LYS A 55 -22.07 -21.94 11.21
C LYS A 55 -22.32 -20.62 10.47
N LYS A 56 -22.52 -19.51 11.17
CA LYS A 56 -22.56 -18.17 10.55
C LYS A 56 -21.16 -17.62 10.22
N HIS A 57 -20.11 -18.19 10.79
CA HIS A 57 -18.70 -17.79 10.62
C HIS A 57 -18.43 -16.32 11.01
N LEU A 58 -19.24 -15.73 11.89
CA LEU A 58 -19.08 -14.36 12.34
C LEU A 58 -18.24 -14.33 13.62
N LEU A 59 -17.09 -13.68 13.57
CA LEU A 59 -16.20 -13.55 14.74
C LEU A 59 -16.82 -12.62 15.77
N LEU A 60 -17.18 -13.12 16.95
CA LEU A 60 -17.77 -12.35 18.03
C LEU A 60 -16.74 -11.82 19.04
N LYS A 61 -15.66 -12.60 19.24
CA LYS A 61 -14.61 -12.27 20.20
C LYS A 61 -13.25 -12.78 19.75
N SER A 62 -12.23 -11.99 19.99
CA SER A 62 -10.83 -12.40 19.87
C SER A 62 -10.07 -12.04 21.14
N ILE A 63 -9.09 -12.87 21.52
CA ILE A 63 -8.16 -12.56 22.62
C ILE A 63 -6.75 -12.69 22.03
N ALA A 64 -6.00 -11.61 22.07
CA ALA A 64 -4.60 -11.58 21.65
C ALA A 64 -3.70 -12.29 22.68
N PRO A 65 -2.47 -12.71 22.32
CA PRO A 65 -1.55 -13.42 23.23
C PRO A 65 -1.29 -12.73 24.55
N LEU A 66 -1.27 -11.39 24.60
CA LEU A 66 -1.09 -10.59 25.82
C LEU A 66 -2.41 -10.15 26.47
N GLY A 67 -3.52 -10.78 26.10
CA GLY A 67 -4.81 -10.61 26.76
C GLY A 67 -5.66 -9.45 26.27
N SER A 68 -5.25 -8.69 25.25
CA SER A 68 -6.14 -7.70 24.61
C SER A 68 -7.36 -8.41 24.02
N VAL A 69 -8.55 -7.88 24.31
CA VAL A 69 -9.82 -8.47 23.91
C VAL A 69 -10.47 -7.61 22.82
N GLY A 70 -10.73 -8.23 21.66
CA GLY A 70 -11.58 -7.69 20.62
C GLY A 70 -13.00 -8.24 20.73
N THR A 71 -14.02 -7.40 20.58
CA THR A 71 -15.44 -7.81 20.49
C THR A 71 -16.09 -7.18 19.28
N PHE A 72 -16.97 -7.92 18.63
CA PHE A 72 -17.60 -7.54 17.37
C PHE A 72 -19.08 -7.80 17.42
N SER A 73 -19.89 -6.98 16.76
CA SER A 73 -21.30 -7.21 16.56
C SER A 73 -21.69 -7.00 15.10
N TYR A 74 -22.76 -7.63 14.69
CA TYR A 74 -23.20 -7.67 13.28
C TYR A 74 -24.70 -7.43 13.20
N ASP A 75 -25.16 -6.98 12.04
CA ASP A 75 -26.57 -6.93 11.70
C ASP A 75 -27.10 -8.33 11.27
N ASN A 76 -28.35 -8.38 10.87
CA ASN A 76 -29.00 -9.63 10.41
C ASN A 76 -28.45 -10.13 9.04
N PHE A 77 -27.75 -9.28 8.31
CA PHE A 77 -27.13 -9.60 7.02
C PHE A 77 -25.68 -10.07 7.17
N GLY A 78 -25.11 -9.96 8.39
CA GLY A 78 -23.71 -10.29 8.67
C GLY A 78 -22.75 -9.10 8.49
N ASN A 79 -23.25 -7.89 8.32
CA ASN A 79 -22.42 -6.70 8.23
C ASN A 79 -21.92 -6.26 9.61
N PRO A 80 -20.64 -5.88 9.76
CA PRO A 80 -20.09 -5.47 11.05
C PRO A 80 -20.65 -4.12 11.52
N LEU A 81 -21.37 -4.14 12.66
CA LEU A 81 -21.92 -2.92 13.30
C LEU A 81 -20.92 -2.26 14.24
N THR A 82 -20.24 -3.06 15.05
CA THR A 82 -19.25 -2.54 16.01
C THR A 82 -18.00 -3.38 16.03
N SER A 83 -16.86 -2.72 16.24
CA SER A 83 -15.61 -3.34 16.63
C SER A 83 -15.06 -2.62 17.86
N GLN A 84 -14.71 -3.35 18.90
CA GLN A 84 -14.13 -2.78 20.12
C GLN A 84 -12.89 -3.56 20.53
N VAL A 85 -11.84 -2.85 20.93
CA VAL A 85 -10.61 -3.46 21.48
C VAL A 85 -10.35 -2.87 22.85
N GLN A 86 -10.02 -3.74 23.81
CA GLN A 86 -9.73 -3.41 25.20
C GLN A 86 -8.53 -4.23 25.69
N ASN A 87 -7.62 -3.65 26.46
CA ASN A 87 -6.58 -4.41 27.14
C ASN A 87 -7.15 -5.22 28.32
N ALA A 88 -6.60 -6.41 28.57
CA ALA A 88 -7.03 -7.29 29.65
C ALA A 88 -6.90 -6.65 31.05
N ASP A 89 -5.84 -5.87 31.26
CA ASP A 89 -5.53 -5.21 32.54
C ASP A 89 -6.09 -3.79 32.63
N ALA A 90 -6.76 -3.31 31.57
CA ALA A 90 -7.30 -1.97 31.54
C ALA A 90 -8.59 -1.89 32.34
N ASN A 91 -8.77 -0.79 33.08
CA ASN A 91 -10.07 -0.38 33.57
C ASN A 91 -11.08 -0.52 32.42
N PRO A 92 -12.27 -1.17 32.63
CA PRO A 92 -13.29 -1.36 31.60
C PRO A 92 -13.69 -0.09 30.83
N SER A 93 -13.34 1.09 31.35
CA SER A 93 -13.59 2.38 30.71
C SER A 93 -12.62 2.74 29.55
N TYR A 94 -11.52 2.02 29.39
CA TYR A 94 -10.53 2.29 28.34
C TYR A 94 -10.66 1.27 27.21
N PHE A 95 -11.32 1.67 26.14
CA PHE A 95 -11.45 0.86 24.93
C PHE A 95 -11.38 1.76 23.69
N ILE A 96 -10.99 1.15 22.57
CA ILE A 96 -11.08 1.73 21.22
C ILE A 96 -12.28 1.08 20.56
N ARG A 97 -13.27 1.86 20.13
CA ARG A 97 -14.48 1.36 19.49
C ARG A 97 -14.76 2.10 18.19
N GLY A 98 -15.03 1.35 17.13
CA GLY A 98 -15.60 1.82 15.88
C GLY A 98 -17.04 1.35 15.73
N GLU A 99 -17.89 2.16 15.07
CA GLU A 99 -19.28 1.86 14.77
C GLU A 99 -19.54 2.09 13.28
N THR A 100 -20.35 1.24 12.65
CA THR A 100 -20.75 1.36 11.25
C THR A 100 -22.26 1.16 11.16
N SER A 101 -22.93 2.03 10.42
CA SER A 101 -24.36 1.92 10.11
C SER A 101 -24.53 1.64 8.61
N TYR A 102 -25.59 0.94 8.28
CA TYR A 102 -25.91 0.54 6.91
C TYR A 102 -27.32 1.03 6.54
N THR A 103 -27.64 0.97 5.25
CA THR A 103 -29.00 1.09 4.74
C THR A 103 -29.88 -0.03 5.31
N ASP A 104 -31.22 0.14 5.31
CA ASP A 104 -32.18 -0.83 5.87
C ASP A 104 -32.09 -2.21 5.20
N ASP A 105 -31.65 -2.26 3.96
CA ASP A 105 -31.42 -3.49 3.20
C ASP A 105 -30.00 -4.09 3.42
N GLY A 106 -29.18 -3.45 4.24
CA GLY A 106 -27.82 -3.88 4.59
C GLY A 106 -26.77 -3.74 3.47
N ASN A 107 -27.11 -3.14 2.32
CA ASN A 107 -26.24 -3.15 1.16
C ASN A 107 -25.14 -2.09 1.17
N TYR A 108 -25.39 -0.92 1.79
CA TYR A 108 -24.49 0.22 1.72
C TYR A 108 -24.24 0.81 3.09
N VAL A 109 -22.97 1.21 3.33
CA VAL A 109 -22.59 1.96 4.54
C VAL A 109 -23.15 3.38 4.46
N THR A 110 -23.86 3.81 5.50
CA THR A 110 -24.41 5.17 5.63
C THR A 110 -23.60 6.04 6.58
N GLU A 111 -23.01 5.44 7.63
CA GLU A 111 -22.24 6.16 8.63
C GLU A 111 -21.11 5.30 9.18
N GLN A 112 -19.95 5.92 9.39
CA GLN A 112 -18.82 5.34 10.12
C GLN A 112 -18.39 6.29 11.22
N LYS A 113 -18.29 5.78 12.45
CA LYS A 113 -17.86 6.54 13.63
C LYS A 113 -16.59 5.94 14.21
N ASP A 114 -15.56 6.75 14.35
CA ASP A 114 -14.29 6.34 14.93
C ASP A 114 -14.32 6.38 16.47
N ALA A 115 -13.25 5.89 17.10
CA ALA A 115 -13.10 5.86 18.56
C ALA A 115 -13.06 7.24 19.23
N ARG A 116 -12.88 8.33 18.48
CA ARG A 116 -12.93 9.71 18.94
C ARG A 116 -14.31 10.35 18.76
N GLY A 117 -15.27 9.55 18.30
CA GLY A 117 -16.64 10.03 17.99
C GLY A 117 -16.73 10.83 16.69
N LYS A 118 -15.69 10.78 15.82
CA LYS A 118 -15.71 11.43 14.51
C LYS A 118 -16.53 10.60 13.55
N ILE A 119 -17.45 11.27 12.86
CA ILE A 119 -18.44 10.63 11.98
C ILE A 119 -18.18 11.02 10.53
N VAL A 120 -18.12 10.03 9.66
CA VAL A 120 -18.16 10.17 8.20
C VAL A 120 -19.48 9.60 7.72
N ARG A 121 -20.19 10.34 6.87
CA ARG A 121 -21.47 9.91 6.26
C ARG A 121 -21.29 9.70 4.77
N THR A 122 -21.92 8.66 4.26
CA THR A 122 -21.90 8.31 2.83
C THR A 122 -23.32 8.13 2.35
N GLU A 123 -23.64 8.74 1.22
CA GLU A 123 -24.89 8.50 0.50
C GLU A 123 -24.58 7.73 -0.78
N THR A 124 -25.42 6.76 -1.09
CA THR A 124 -25.25 5.88 -2.25
C THR A 124 -26.55 5.80 -3.05
N ASP A 125 -26.47 5.88 -4.36
CA ASP A 125 -27.59 5.56 -5.24
C ASP A 125 -27.87 4.06 -5.17
N PRO A 126 -29.01 3.62 -4.62
CA PRO A 126 -29.30 2.21 -4.41
C PRO A 126 -29.52 1.43 -5.70
N GLN A 127 -29.86 2.10 -6.81
CA GLN A 127 -30.08 1.45 -8.11
C GLN A 127 -28.75 1.19 -8.84
N ARG A 128 -27.79 2.08 -8.68
CA ARG A 128 -26.50 2.03 -9.37
C ARG A 128 -25.36 1.51 -8.50
N GLY A 129 -25.49 1.60 -7.18
CA GLY A 129 -24.44 1.26 -6.23
C GLY A 129 -23.28 2.28 -6.26
N THR A 130 -23.53 3.50 -6.73
CA THR A 130 -22.52 4.56 -6.80
C THR A 130 -22.67 5.53 -5.64
N THR A 131 -21.56 5.92 -5.02
CA THR A 131 -21.56 6.93 -3.94
C THR A 131 -21.92 8.29 -4.51
N THR A 132 -22.98 8.93 -4.02
CA THR A 132 -23.43 10.24 -4.46
C THR A 132 -22.88 11.38 -3.62
N SER A 133 -22.62 11.12 -2.33
CA SER A 133 -21.96 12.10 -1.46
C SER A 133 -21.16 11.44 -0.34
N VAL A 134 -20.14 12.14 0.15
CA VAL A 134 -19.39 11.82 1.37
C VAL A 134 -19.25 13.10 2.19
N THR A 135 -19.70 13.06 3.45
CA THR A 135 -19.53 14.15 4.42
C THR A 135 -18.52 13.73 5.49
N ASP A 136 -17.43 14.48 5.61
CA ASP A 136 -16.39 14.22 6.60
C ASP A 136 -16.80 14.65 8.03
N ALA A 137 -15.93 14.32 9.00
CA ALA A 137 -16.17 14.64 10.41
C ALA A 137 -16.14 16.15 10.75
N LYS A 138 -15.78 17.01 9.81
CA LYS A 138 -15.84 18.47 9.92
C LYS A 138 -17.10 19.06 9.28
N GLY A 139 -17.94 18.21 8.68
CA GLY A 139 -19.13 18.62 7.94
C GLY A 139 -18.84 19.07 6.50
N GLN A 140 -17.64 18.78 5.98
CA GLN A 140 -17.32 19.08 4.59
C GLN A 140 -17.87 17.96 3.72
N THR A 141 -18.63 18.33 2.68
CA THR A 141 -19.28 17.36 1.77
C THR A 141 -18.66 17.42 0.39
N VAL A 142 -18.34 16.25 -0.15
CA VAL A 142 -18.00 16.05 -1.55
C VAL A 142 -19.13 15.29 -2.22
N THR A 143 -19.65 15.80 -3.32
CA THR A 143 -20.68 15.14 -4.15
C THR A 143 -20.06 14.60 -5.43
N TYR A 144 -20.66 13.55 -6.00
CA TYR A 144 -20.18 12.84 -7.16
C TYR A 144 -21.32 12.68 -8.17
N GLU A 145 -21.05 12.99 -9.44
CA GLU A 145 -21.92 12.70 -10.56
C GLU A 145 -21.28 11.68 -11.49
N TYR A 146 -22.10 10.84 -12.11
CA TYR A 146 -21.64 9.71 -12.92
C TYR A 146 -22.31 9.68 -14.28
N ASP A 147 -21.59 9.18 -15.28
CA ASP A 147 -22.16 8.84 -16.58
C ASP A 147 -22.91 7.49 -16.54
N ASN A 148 -23.44 7.08 -17.68
CA ASN A 148 -24.14 5.81 -17.80
C ASN A 148 -23.24 4.57 -17.66
N LEU A 149 -21.92 4.72 -17.77
CA LEU A 149 -20.91 3.68 -17.53
C LEU A 149 -20.41 3.68 -16.09
N ARG A 150 -21.01 4.47 -15.19
CA ARG A 150 -20.63 4.65 -13.78
C ARG A 150 -19.24 5.25 -13.60
N ARG A 151 -18.74 6.01 -14.56
CA ARG A 151 -17.51 6.78 -14.41
C ARG A 151 -17.86 8.15 -13.83
N ILE A 152 -17.02 8.67 -12.94
CA ILE A 152 -17.21 10.00 -12.35
C ILE A 152 -17.05 11.04 -13.45
N VAL A 153 -18.06 11.89 -13.68
CA VAL A 153 -18.01 13.02 -14.61
C VAL A 153 -17.91 14.36 -13.90
N LYS A 154 -18.28 14.42 -12.61
CA LYS A 154 -18.13 15.63 -11.81
C LYS A 154 -17.92 15.28 -10.33
N THR A 155 -17.06 16.04 -9.67
CA THR A 155 -16.95 16.07 -8.20
C THR A 155 -17.07 17.52 -7.75
N SER A 156 -17.87 17.78 -6.70
CA SER A 156 -18.02 19.12 -6.12
C SER A 156 -17.73 19.06 -4.63
N ALA A 157 -16.85 19.94 -4.14
CA ALA A 157 -16.50 20.05 -2.74
C ALA A 157 -17.13 21.28 -2.13
N ASN A 158 -18.04 21.06 -1.17
CA ASN A 158 -18.57 22.13 -0.33
C ASN A 158 -17.73 22.22 0.95
N VAL A 159 -16.85 23.21 1.01
CA VAL A 159 -15.94 23.44 2.16
C VAL A 159 -16.67 24.27 3.22
N GLY A 160 -17.75 23.71 3.81
CA GLY A 160 -18.56 24.37 4.83
C GLY A 160 -19.19 25.68 4.34
N ALA A 161 -20.39 25.97 4.76
CA ALA A 161 -21.09 27.22 4.43
C ALA A 161 -20.43 28.46 5.09
N LYS A 162 -19.16 28.73 4.80
CA LYS A 162 -18.59 30.06 4.99
C LYS A 162 -19.05 30.91 3.82
N GLU A 163 -19.90 31.90 4.12
CA GLU A 163 -20.29 32.93 3.17
C GLU A 163 -19.07 33.39 2.37
N GLY A 164 -19.12 33.28 1.03
CA GLY A 164 -18.11 33.80 0.11
C GLY A 164 -17.00 32.85 -0.32
N ILE A 165 -17.01 31.57 0.07
CA ILE A 165 -16.10 30.57 -0.51
C ILE A 165 -16.83 29.81 -1.63
N PRO A 166 -16.41 29.93 -2.90
CA PRO A 166 -17.03 29.22 -4.01
C PRO A 166 -16.88 27.70 -3.84
N THR A 167 -17.88 26.94 -4.29
CA THR A 167 -17.78 25.49 -4.37
C THR A 167 -16.77 25.12 -5.46
N ALA A 168 -15.64 24.50 -5.07
CA ALA A 168 -14.71 23.96 -6.04
C ALA A 168 -15.25 22.68 -6.65
N HIS A 169 -15.18 22.54 -7.97
CA HIS A 169 -15.54 21.30 -8.65
C HIS A 169 -14.54 20.91 -9.73
N ASN A 170 -14.50 19.61 -10.02
CA ASN A 170 -13.77 19.06 -11.15
C ASN A 170 -14.76 18.36 -12.08
N GLU A 171 -14.60 18.59 -13.37
CA GLU A 171 -15.29 17.87 -14.42
C GLU A 171 -14.32 16.96 -15.15
N TYR A 172 -14.78 15.77 -15.52
CA TYR A 172 -13.96 14.72 -16.13
C TYR A 172 -14.55 14.32 -17.47
N SER A 173 -13.73 14.37 -18.51
CA SER A 173 -14.14 13.96 -19.87
C SER A 173 -13.37 12.71 -20.28
N TYR A 174 -14.06 11.83 -20.99
CA TYR A 174 -13.52 10.55 -21.43
C TYR A 174 -13.64 10.39 -22.94
N ASP A 175 -12.67 9.76 -23.57
CA ASP A 175 -12.79 9.43 -24.99
C ASP A 175 -13.91 8.40 -25.21
N THR A 176 -14.59 8.52 -26.35
CA THR A 176 -15.77 7.72 -26.68
C THR A 176 -15.44 6.31 -27.16
N LYS A 177 -14.18 6.03 -27.55
CA LYS A 177 -13.78 4.75 -28.13
C LYS A 177 -13.25 3.77 -27.09
N ARG A 178 -12.46 4.25 -26.13
CA ARG A 178 -11.75 3.42 -25.14
C ARG A 178 -12.18 3.70 -23.72
N GLY A 179 -12.83 4.84 -23.48
CA GLY A 179 -13.23 5.26 -22.15
C GLY A 179 -12.08 5.82 -21.29
N ASN A 180 -10.96 6.16 -21.91
CA ASN A 180 -9.81 6.76 -21.21
C ASN A 180 -10.13 8.21 -20.83
N LEU A 181 -9.63 8.66 -19.67
CA LEU A 181 -9.71 10.05 -19.23
C LEU A 181 -8.87 10.93 -20.18
N VAL A 182 -9.48 11.96 -20.76
CA VAL A 182 -8.82 12.88 -21.70
C VAL A 182 -8.78 14.33 -21.22
N GLU A 183 -9.65 14.71 -20.27
CA GLU A 183 -9.67 16.05 -19.70
C GLU A 183 -10.10 16.04 -18.23
N ILE A 184 -9.45 16.88 -17.42
CA ILE A 184 -9.93 17.31 -16.11
C ILE A 184 -10.00 18.83 -16.14
N ARG A 185 -11.19 19.36 -15.89
CA ARG A 185 -11.44 20.79 -15.76
C ARG A 185 -11.62 21.11 -14.27
N HIS A 186 -10.71 21.86 -13.70
CA HIS A 186 -10.79 22.32 -12.33
C HIS A 186 -11.36 23.74 -12.31
N ASN A 187 -12.49 23.91 -11.65
CA ASN A 187 -13.20 25.16 -11.51
C ASN A 187 -13.25 25.56 -10.03
N THR A 188 -12.82 26.78 -9.71
CA THR A 188 -12.81 27.33 -8.34
C THR A 188 -13.80 28.47 -8.14
N ASP A 189 -14.42 28.95 -9.23
CA ASP A 189 -15.44 29.98 -9.24
C ASP A 189 -16.42 29.73 -10.41
N GLU A 190 -17.41 30.57 -10.60
CA GLU A 190 -18.37 30.40 -11.70
C GLU A 190 -17.88 30.96 -13.06
N ASN A 191 -16.62 31.45 -13.11
CA ASN A 191 -16.05 32.04 -14.32
C ASN A 191 -15.16 31.04 -15.07
N ALA A 192 -15.66 30.46 -16.13
CA ALA A 192 -14.93 29.50 -16.97
C ALA A 192 -13.58 30.02 -17.52
N ALA A 193 -13.35 31.34 -17.54
CA ALA A 193 -12.05 31.91 -17.93
C ALA A 193 -10.94 31.63 -16.90
N ASN A 194 -11.31 31.30 -15.66
CA ASN A 194 -10.40 30.98 -14.56
C ASN A 194 -10.19 29.46 -14.41
N ASP A 195 -10.84 28.64 -15.23
CA ASP A 195 -10.70 27.18 -15.17
C ASP A 195 -9.26 26.75 -15.47
N VAL A 196 -8.77 25.81 -14.68
CA VAL A 196 -7.52 25.11 -14.96
C VAL A 196 -7.86 23.80 -15.67
N VAL A 197 -7.51 23.71 -16.95
CA VAL A 197 -7.86 22.57 -17.79
C VAL A 197 -6.61 21.72 -18.05
N TYR A 198 -6.64 20.49 -17.54
CA TYR A 198 -5.64 19.45 -17.84
C TYR A 198 -6.14 18.60 -19.00
N THR A 199 -5.30 18.37 -20.00
CA THR A 199 -5.60 17.43 -21.10
C THR A 199 -4.56 16.32 -21.16
N PHE A 200 -5.03 15.11 -21.48
CA PHE A 200 -4.24 13.89 -21.53
C PHE A 200 -4.28 13.33 -22.95
N GLU A 201 -3.17 13.43 -23.66
CA GLU A 201 -3.05 12.83 -24.98
C GLU A 201 -2.60 11.37 -24.84
N GLN A 202 -3.07 10.53 -25.77
CA GLN A 202 -2.79 9.10 -25.75
C GLN A 202 -2.51 8.60 -27.17
N ASP A 203 -1.72 7.54 -27.24
CA ASP A 203 -1.45 6.86 -28.50
C ASP A 203 -2.54 5.82 -28.86
N ALA A 204 -2.34 5.15 -29.99
CA ALA A 204 -3.26 4.11 -30.46
C ALA A 204 -3.38 2.91 -29.49
N LEU A 205 -2.48 2.70 -28.58
CA LEU A 205 -2.53 1.64 -27.55
C LEU A 205 -3.14 2.12 -26.23
N GLY A 206 -3.53 3.41 -26.12
CA GLY A 206 -4.08 4.03 -24.92
C GLY A 206 -3.03 4.44 -23.90
N ARG A 207 -1.73 4.48 -24.27
CA ARG A 207 -0.65 4.94 -23.40
C ARG A 207 -0.59 6.46 -23.45
N GLN A 208 -0.40 7.10 -22.29
CA GLN A 208 -0.34 8.56 -22.17
C GLN A 208 0.93 9.11 -22.83
N THR A 209 0.75 9.93 -23.88
CA THR A 209 1.86 10.54 -24.63
C THR A 209 2.13 11.99 -24.24
N ALA A 210 1.12 12.71 -23.73
CA ALA A 210 1.35 14.05 -23.20
C ALA A 210 0.34 14.41 -22.09
N VAL A 211 0.77 15.29 -21.19
CA VAL A 211 -0.08 16.02 -20.24
C VAL A 211 0.11 17.51 -20.50
N LYS A 212 -0.99 18.25 -20.61
CA LYS A 212 -0.98 19.69 -20.87
C LYS A 212 -1.88 20.43 -19.86
N VAL A 213 -1.57 21.68 -19.60
CA VAL A 213 -2.44 22.65 -18.92
C VAL A 213 -2.63 23.84 -19.84
N GLY A 214 -3.86 24.03 -20.32
CA GLY A 214 -4.13 24.99 -21.38
C GLY A 214 -3.25 24.71 -22.61
N SER A 215 -2.45 25.67 -23.03
CA SER A 215 -1.49 25.52 -24.14
C SER A 215 -0.12 25.00 -23.75
N GLN A 216 0.16 24.89 -22.44
CA GLN A 216 1.48 24.48 -21.94
C GLN A 216 1.57 22.96 -21.77
N THR A 217 2.60 22.36 -22.33
CA THR A 217 2.94 20.95 -22.12
C THR A 217 3.67 20.77 -20.80
N LEU A 218 3.11 19.96 -19.89
CA LEU A 218 3.74 19.61 -18.62
C LEU A 218 4.69 18.44 -18.77
N SER A 219 4.32 17.46 -19.60
CA SER A 219 5.19 16.32 -19.90
C SER A 219 4.84 15.70 -21.23
N GLN A 220 5.84 15.11 -21.88
CA GLN A 220 5.71 14.25 -23.06
C GLN A 220 6.40 12.93 -22.81
N SER A 221 5.72 11.82 -23.14
CA SER A 221 6.21 10.46 -22.98
C SER A 221 6.46 9.81 -24.33
N GLN A 222 7.58 9.13 -24.46
CA GLN A 222 7.97 8.35 -25.63
C GLN A 222 8.07 6.87 -25.25
N TYR A 223 7.60 6.00 -26.13
CA TYR A 223 7.56 4.56 -25.90
C TYR A 223 8.31 3.79 -27.00
N GLN A 224 8.81 2.61 -26.64
CA GLN A 224 9.30 1.66 -27.65
C GLN A 224 8.10 1.14 -28.45
N ASN A 225 8.06 1.50 -29.74
CA ASN A 225 6.92 1.22 -30.63
C ASN A 225 7.21 0.10 -31.65
N ASP A 226 8.42 -0.46 -31.67
CA ASP A 226 8.76 -1.59 -32.52
C ASP A 226 8.29 -2.90 -31.86
N PRO A 227 7.24 -3.57 -32.40
CA PRO A 227 6.71 -4.78 -31.79
C PRO A 227 7.64 -6.00 -31.91
N THR A 228 8.73 -5.89 -32.69
CA THR A 228 9.73 -6.93 -32.80
C THR A 228 10.78 -6.88 -31.70
N LYS A 229 10.80 -5.82 -30.89
CA LYS A 229 11.74 -5.65 -29.79
C LYS A 229 11.20 -6.27 -28.49
N PRO A 230 12.04 -6.92 -27.69
CA PRO A 230 11.63 -7.52 -26.41
C PRO A 230 11.00 -6.51 -25.46
N ASN A 231 11.48 -5.27 -25.49
CA ASN A 231 11.01 -4.16 -24.64
C ASN A 231 9.88 -3.31 -25.29
N PHE A 232 9.14 -3.88 -26.26
CA PHE A 232 7.97 -3.23 -26.83
C PHE A 232 7.01 -2.72 -25.76
N GLY A 233 6.56 -1.48 -25.90
CA GLY A 233 5.63 -0.85 -24.96
C GLY A 233 6.26 -0.15 -23.76
N THR A 234 7.56 -0.29 -23.50
CA THR A 234 8.23 0.39 -22.39
C THR A 234 8.37 1.89 -22.63
N LEU A 235 8.35 2.69 -21.55
CA LEU A 235 8.57 4.13 -21.56
C LEU A 235 10.06 4.43 -21.75
N THR A 236 10.45 4.92 -22.93
CA THR A 236 11.86 5.17 -23.28
C THR A 236 12.34 6.56 -22.88
N ALA A 237 11.46 7.56 -22.86
CA ALA A 237 11.79 8.91 -22.42
C ALA A 237 10.59 9.68 -21.93
N THR A 238 10.81 10.60 -21.00
CA THR A 238 9.87 11.66 -20.62
C THR A 238 10.57 13.00 -20.70
N THR A 239 9.98 13.95 -21.40
CA THR A 239 10.39 15.35 -21.44
C THR A 239 9.38 16.18 -20.64
N TYR A 240 9.84 16.95 -19.67
CA TYR A 240 9.00 17.81 -18.82
C TYR A 240 8.88 19.22 -19.42
N GLY A 241 7.86 19.97 -18.99
CA GLY A 241 7.57 21.31 -19.50
C GLY A 241 8.68 22.35 -19.30
N ASN A 242 9.59 22.13 -18.37
CA ASN A 242 10.79 22.93 -18.18
C ASN A 242 11.96 22.51 -19.10
N GLY A 243 11.75 21.59 -20.02
CA GLY A 243 12.77 21.06 -20.93
C GLY A 243 13.64 19.93 -20.36
N ALA A 244 13.48 19.60 -19.06
CA ALA A 244 14.21 18.48 -18.50
C ALA A 244 13.75 17.17 -19.13
N LYS A 245 14.71 16.29 -19.47
CA LYS A 245 14.44 14.99 -20.09
C LYS A 245 15.05 13.88 -19.27
N VAL A 246 14.30 12.78 -19.13
CA VAL A 246 14.76 11.54 -18.52
C VAL A 246 14.53 10.42 -19.52
N SER A 247 15.59 9.67 -19.85
CA SER A 247 15.51 8.53 -20.75
C SER A 247 15.95 7.24 -20.05
N SER A 248 15.28 6.13 -20.37
CA SER A 248 15.53 4.83 -19.76
C SER A 248 15.98 3.81 -20.82
N ARG A 249 16.93 2.96 -20.46
CA ARG A 249 17.32 1.76 -21.20
C ARG A 249 16.84 0.52 -20.47
N TYR A 250 16.53 -0.52 -21.22
CA TYR A 250 15.94 -1.75 -20.72
C TYR A 250 16.70 -2.97 -21.20
N ASP A 251 16.68 -4.04 -20.43
CA ASP A 251 17.07 -5.39 -20.87
C ASP A 251 15.88 -6.12 -21.52
N ASP A 252 16.13 -7.34 -21.97
CA ASP A 252 15.14 -8.20 -22.64
C ASP A 252 14.02 -8.69 -21.70
N PHE A 253 14.12 -8.44 -20.40
CA PHE A 253 13.10 -8.72 -19.37
C PHE A 253 12.31 -7.46 -18.97
N ASN A 254 12.44 -6.35 -19.71
CA ASN A 254 11.83 -5.05 -19.42
C ASN A 254 12.28 -4.41 -18.10
N ARG A 255 13.46 -4.75 -17.59
CA ARG A 255 14.06 -4.12 -16.42
C ARG A 255 14.93 -2.95 -16.84
N VAL A 256 14.89 -1.85 -16.08
CA VAL A 256 15.69 -0.66 -16.35
C VAL A 256 17.17 -0.96 -16.12
N THR A 257 17.99 -0.86 -17.14
CA THR A 257 19.46 -1.04 -17.04
C THR A 257 20.23 0.26 -17.03
N GLY A 258 19.59 1.36 -17.42
CA GLY A 258 20.25 2.66 -17.42
C GLY A 258 19.27 3.81 -17.47
N VAL A 259 19.69 4.94 -16.87
CA VAL A 259 18.95 6.21 -16.89
C VAL A 259 19.89 7.32 -17.32
N VAL A 260 19.39 8.17 -18.21
CA VAL A 260 20.08 9.38 -18.74
C VAL A 260 19.23 10.59 -18.38
N TYR A 261 19.86 11.67 -17.94
CA TYR A 261 19.23 12.97 -17.75
C TYR A 261 19.69 13.97 -18.82
N GLY A 262 18.77 14.78 -19.30
CA GLY A 262 19.02 15.78 -20.35
C GLY A 262 19.18 15.13 -21.72
N GLU A 263 19.92 15.83 -22.59
CA GLU A 263 20.26 15.39 -23.95
C GLU A 263 21.61 14.65 -24.00
N GLU A 264 22.19 14.32 -22.85
CA GLU A 264 23.42 13.56 -22.77
C GLU A 264 23.22 12.14 -23.32
N THR A 265 24.29 11.54 -23.80
CA THR A 265 24.32 10.12 -24.21
C THR A 265 24.87 9.22 -23.11
N ALA A 266 25.57 9.82 -22.14
CA ALA A 266 26.15 9.11 -21.01
C ALA A 266 25.08 8.74 -19.98
N LEU A 267 25.17 7.51 -19.47
CA LEU A 267 24.29 7.05 -18.39
C LEU A 267 24.59 7.80 -17.09
N ARG A 268 23.55 8.33 -16.45
CA ARG A 268 23.62 8.85 -15.09
C ARG A 268 23.63 7.71 -14.08
N TYR A 269 22.72 6.74 -14.26
CA TYR A 269 22.64 5.54 -13.43
C TYR A 269 22.72 4.29 -14.31
N GLU A 270 23.40 3.27 -13.80
CA GLU A 270 23.43 1.93 -14.35
C GLU A 270 22.95 0.93 -13.30
N TYR A 271 22.19 -0.07 -13.74
CA TYR A 271 21.61 -1.10 -12.88
C TYR A 271 21.98 -2.48 -13.39
N ASP A 272 22.48 -3.34 -12.50
CA ASP A 272 22.64 -4.75 -12.74
C ASP A 272 21.73 -5.55 -11.82
N TYR A 273 21.28 -6.67 -12.33
CA TYR A 273 20.37 -7.55 -11.64
C TYR A 273 21.00 -8.92 -11.41
N ASN A 274 20.67 -9.54 -10.26
CA ASN A 274 21.05 -10.94 -10.03
C ASN A 274 20.12 -11.90 -10.79
N ALA A 275 20.40 -13.21 -10.71
CA ALA A 275 19.61 -14.24 -11.37
C ALA A 275 18.13 -14.31 -10.94
N LYS A 276 17.78 -13.74 -9.78
CA LYS A 276 16.42 -13.64 -9.27
C LYS A 276 15.68 -12.35 -9.69
N GLY A 277 16.36 -11.47 -10.44
CA GLY A 277 15.80 -10.19 -10.89
C GLY A 277 15.89 -9.05 -9.86
N GLN A 278 16.61 -9.23 -8.76
CA GLN A 278 16.84 -8.19 -7.76
C GLN A 278 18.01 -7.29 -8.17
N VAL A 279 17.94 -6.00 -7.84
CA VAL A 279 19.02 -5.04 -8.11
C VAL A 279 20.27 -5.41 -7.31
N ALA A 280 21.29 -5.91 -7.98
CA ALA A 280 22.55 -6.31 -7.37
C ALA A 280 23.56 -5.16 -7.31
N ARG A 281 23.52 -4.25 -8.28
CA ARG A 281 24.42 -3.09 -8.36
C ARG A 281 23.69 -1.88 -8.94
N VAL A 282 23.94 -0.72 -8.33
CA VAL A 282 23.61 0.58 -8.89
C VAL A 282 24.89 1.40 -8.99
N ARG A 283 25.19 1.95 -10.16
CA ARG A 283 26.29 2.88 -10.37
C ARG A 283 25.76 4.28 -10.65
N ASP A 284 26.20 5.25 -9.90
CA ASP A 284 26.02 6.67 -10.13
C ASP A 284 27.29 7.22 -10.83
N ASN A 285 27.20 7.47 -12.11
CA ASN A 285 28.35 7.89 -12.90
C ASN A 285 28.78 9.34 -12.66
N LEU A 286 27.86 10.21 -12.18
CA LEU A 286 28.22 11.58 -11.85
C LEU A 286 29.05 11.64 -10.56
N LEU A 287 28.65 10.88 -9.55
CA LEU A 287 29.35 10.83 -8.26
C LEU A 287 30.45 9.76 -8.24
N ASN A 288 30.65 9.03 -9.34
CA ASN A 288 31.53 7.87 -9.42
C ASN A 288 31.27 6.87 -8.25
N ARG A 289 30.02 6.73 -7.85
CA ARG A 289 29.60 5.94 -6.70
C ARG A 289 28.91 4.65 -7.12
N THR A 290 29.34 3.55 -6.53
CA THR A 290 28.75 2.23 -6.76
C THR A 290 28.13 1.71 -5.47
N THR A 291 26.89 1.26 -5.54
CA THR A 291 26.19 0.55 -4.45
C THR A 291 25.94 -0.89 -4.88
N GLN A 292 26.38 -1.86 -4.10
CA GLN A 292 26.17 -3.29 -4.29
C GLN A 292 25.26 -3.83 -3.19
N SER A 293 24.31 -4.69 -3.55
CA SER A 293 23.35 -5.29 -2.61
C SER A 293 23.40 -6.82 -2.71
N GLU A 294 23.44 -7.48 -1.56
CA GLU A 294 23.34 -8.94 -1.42
C GLU A 294 22.03 -9.30 -0.71
N TYR A 295 21.48 -10.46 -1.03
CA TYR A 295 20.17 -10.91 -0.56
C TYR A 295 20.24 -12.34 -0.03
N ASP A 296 19.44 -12.65 0.98
CA ASP A 296 19.27 -14.02 1.47
C ASP A 296 18.32 -14.86 0.58
N LEU A 297 18.10 -16.10 0.99
CA LEU A 297 17.19 -17.01 0.29
C LEU A 297 15.72 -16.58 0.35
N ALA A 298 15.35 -15.75 1.33
CA ALA A 298 14.02 -15.18 1.48
C ALA A 298 13.85 -13.84 0.75
N ASN A 299 14.84 -13.45 -0.06
CA ASN A 299 14.87 -12.21 -0.85
C ASN A 299 14.99 -10.93 -0.01
N ARG A 300 15.47 -11.03 1.24
CA ARG A 300 15.71 -9.86 2.10
C ARG A 300 17.13 -9.36 1.90
N PRO A 301 17.36 -8.02 1.89
CA PRO A 301 18.72 -7.49 1.80
C PRO A 301 19.51 -7.86 3.07
N VAL A 302 20.71 -8.41 2.92
CA VAL A 302 21.61 -8.77 4.01
C VAL A 302 22.90 -7.97 4.01
N ARG A 303 23.26 -7.35 2.89
CA ARG A 303 24.42 -6.49 2.81
C ARG A 303 24.25 -5.41 1.76
N VAL A 304 24.66 -4.22 2.10
CA VAL A 304 24.80 -3.09 1.17
C VAL A 304 26.21 -2.52 1.30
N LYS A 305 26.95 -2.44 0.19
CA LYS A 305 28.26 -1.79 0.12
C LYS A 305 28.17 -0.64 -0.85
N THR A 306 28.48 0.57 -0.37
CA THR A 306 28.61 1.78 -1.20
C THR A 306 30.06 2.23 -1.23
N SER A 307 30.60 2.48 -2.40
CA SER A 307 31.99 2.97 -2.58
C SER A 307 32.04 4.05 -3.64
N GLU A 308 32.80 5.11 -3.35
CA GLU A 308 33.19 6.16 -4.31
C GLU A 308 34.66 5.96 -4.73
N ASP A 309 35.50 5.58 -3.77
CA ASP A 309 36.90 5.19 -3.95
C ASP A 309 37.33 4.23 -2.83
N ALA A 310 38.60 3.87 -2.77
CA ALA A 310 39.15 2.97 -1.74
C ALA A 310 39.06 3.53 -0.31
N LYS A 311 38.91 4.84 -0.14
CA LYS A 311 38.84 5.51 1.19
C LYS A 311 37.39 5.75 1.64
N HIS A 312 36.48 5.98 0.69
CA HIS A 312 35.08 6.30 0.94
C HIS A 312 34.21 5.06 0.67
N VAL A 313 34.33 4.10 1.56
CA VAL A 313 33.54 2.85 1.53
C VAL A 313 32.63 2.80 2.74
N TYR A 314 31.35 2.58 2.50
CA TYR A 314 30.36 2.26 3.51
C TYR A 314 29.89 0.83 3.30
N THR A 315 29.79 0.06 4.39
CA THR A 315 29.18 -1.28 4.37
C THR A 315 28.16 -1.39 5.49
N GLY A 316 26.93 -1.66 5.17
CA GLY A 316 25.87 -2.05 6.08
C GLY A 316 25.58 -3.54 5.93
N GLN A 317 25.45 -4.25 7.04
CA GLN A 317 25.04 -5.66 7.05
C GLN A 317 23.85 -5.84 7.98
N VAL A 318 22.97 -6.75 7.62
CA VAL A 318 21.74 -7.04 8.34
C VAL A 318 21.67 -8.53 8.61
N ALA A 319 21.46 -8.90 9.88
CA ALA A 319 21.13 -10.25 10.26
C ALA A 319 19.67 -10.35 10.70
N TYR A 320 19.06 -11.50 10.43
CA TYR A 320 17.70 -11.80 10.83
C TYR A 320 17.68 -13.03 11.74
N ASP A 321 16.78 -13.04 12.73
CA ASP A 321 16.62 -14.20 13.58
C ASP A 321 16.09 -15.41 12.77
N ASN A 322 16.44 -16.61 13.23
CA ASN A 322 16.11 -17.86 12.54
C ASN A 322 14.68 -18.34 12.81
N VAL A 323 13.94 -17.70 13.71
CA VAL A 323 12.63 -18.18 14.17
C VAL A 323 11.52 -17.37 13.49
N TYR A 324 11.60 -16.05 13.56
CA TYR A 324 10.56 -15.13 13.05
C TYR A 324 10.97 -14.42 11.78
N GLY A 325 12.27 -14.34 11.53
CA GLY A 325 12.83 -13.54 10.47
C GLY A 325 12.86 -12.04 10.80
N ASN A 326 12.80 -11.68 12.07
CA ASN A 326 12.96 -10.31 12.53
C ASN A 326 14.40 -9.83 12.37
N LEU A 327 14.59 -8.53 12.24
CA LEU A 327 15.91 -7.91 12.28
C LEU A 327 16.56 -8.18 13.63
N SER A 328 17.61 -9.00 13.68
CA SER A 328 18.34 -9.33 14.92
C SER A 328 19.56 -8.47 15.15
N GLU A 329 20.21 -8.04 14.07
CA GLU A 329 21.41 -7.22 14.17
C GLU A 329 21.55 -6.37 12.90
N PHE A 330 21.98 -5.15 13.07
CA PHE A 330 22.46 -4.27 12.00
C PHE A 330 23.89 -3.86 12.36
N THR A 331 24.82 -4.04 11.43
CA THR A 331 26.20 -3.55 11.58
C THR A 331 26.54 -2.60 10.46
N GLU A 332 27.34 -1.59 10.77
CA GLU A 332 27.81 -0.63 9.80
C GLU A 332 29.31 -0.37 9.95
N LYS A 333 29.96 -0.14 8.83
CA LYS A 333 31.39 0.15 8.76
C LYS A 333 31.64 1.26 7.75
N VAL A 334 32.34 2.29 8.17
CA VAL A 334 32.74 3.42 7.31
C VAL A 334 34.25 3.39 7.11
N GLY A 335 34.68 3.14 5.85
CA GLY A 335 36.10 2.93 5.48
C GLY A 335 36.56 1.48 5.72
N GLU A 336 37.58 1.05 4.96
CA GLU A 336 38.04 -0.35 5.02
C GLU A 336 38.69 -0.76 6.34
N ASN A 337 39.37 0.19 7.02
CA ASN A 337 40.18 -0.05 8.22
C ASN A 337 39.60 0.61 9.49
N ARG A 338 38.30 0.96 9.51
CA ARG A 338 37.66 1.57 10.68
C ARG A 338 36.85 0.54 11.47
N GLN A 339 36.54 0.94 12.72
CA GLN A 339 35.74 0.13 13.63
C GLN A 339 34.33 -0.10 13.04
N GLU A 340 33.82 -1.28 13.23
CA GLU A 340 32.44 -1.66 12.93
C GLU A 340 31.55 -1.28 14.11
N PHE A 341 30.39 -0.70 13.83
CA PHE A 341 29.37 -0.38 14.82
C PHE A 341 28.21 -1.32 14.64
N GLY A 342 27.74 -1.91 15.73
CA GLY A 342 26.63 -2.84 15.70
C GLY A 342 25.46 -2.36 16.55
N THR A 343 24.25 -2.72 16.12
CA THR A 343 23.01 -2.55 16.87
C THR A 343 22.28 -3.86 16.88
N LYS A 344 22.00 -4.40 18.08
CA LYS A 344 21.24 -5.63 18.26
C LYS A 344 19.83 -5.33 18.74
N PHE A 345 18.89 -6.11 18.25
CA PHE A 345 17.47 -5.97 18.52
C PHE A 345 16.94 -7.19 19.26
N GLY A 346 16.25 -6.96 20.37
CA GLY A 346 15.48 -7.97 21.08
C GLY A 346 13.99 -7.73 20.91
N TYR A 347 13.19 -8.79 20.96
CA TYR A 347 11.76 -8.75 20.75
C TYR A 347 11.02 -9.52 21.83
N ASP A 348 9.82 -9.05 22.19
CA ASP A 348 8.90 -9.80 23.03
C ASP A 348 8.12 -10.86 22.23
N ASP A 349 7.26 -11.56 22.95
CA ASP A 349 6.43 -12.60 22.38
C ASP A 349 5.37 -12.11 21.37
N GLU A 350 5.18 -10.82 21.17
CA GLU A 350 4.32 -10.23 20.14
C GLU A 350 5.10 -9.56 18.99
N ASN A 351 6.39 -9.85 18.87
CA ASN A 351 7.28 -9.22 17.86
C ASN A 351 7.47 -7.71 18.04
N ARG A 352 7.22 -7.18 19.25
CA ARG A 352 7.49 -5.78 19.53
C ARG A 352 8.95 -5.65 19.98
N PRO A 353 9.70 -4.66 19.50
CA PRO A 353 11.08 -4.44 19.94
C PRO A 353 11.10 -4.09 21.43
N THR A 354 11.91 -4.82 22.20
CA THR A 354 12.06 -4.64 23.66
C THR A 354 13.46 -4.24 24.07
N LEU A 355 14.47 -4.52 23.24
CA LEU A 355 15.85 -4.25 23.54
C LEU A 355 16.55 -3.67 22.31
N LEU A 356 17.34 -2.63 22.55
CA LEU A 356 18.29 -2.07 21.61
C LEU A 356 19.65 -1.98 22.31
N THR A 357 20.66 -2.68 21.77
CA THR A 357 22.03 -2.67 22.32
C THR A 357 22.99 -2.22 21.25
N TYR A 358 23.86 -1.27 21.60
CA TYR A 358 24.93 -0.78 20.73
C TYR A 358 26.27 -1.42 21.13
N SER A 359 27.10 -1.75 20.11
CA SER A 359 28.43 -2.33 20.27
C SER A 359 29.48 -1.62 19.44
#